data_9b7e1f59d72ceadd4448eced0dcd57a7
#
_entry.id   9b7e1f59d72ceadd4448eced0dcd57a7
#
_cell.length_a   1.000
_cell.length_b   1.000
_cell.length_c   1.000
_cell.angle_alpha   90.00
_cell.angle_beta   90.00
_cell.angle_gamma   90.00
#
_symmetry.space_group_name_H-M   'P 1'
#
loop_
_entity.id
_entity.type
_entity.pdbx_description
1 polymer ?
#
loop_
_entity_poly.entity_id
_entity_poly.type
_entity_poly.pdbx_seq_one_letter_code
_entity_poly.pdbx_strand_id
1 'polypeptide(L)'
;MLRVRRASIQGEIQKAMSTSLLPEHANALATFDHVQRTRLVFGNGRAARAGELSAELGLKRILLVTDPGIVRAGHVATVRTSLEAAGLEVIVFDQVIENPTTDCVERCRRLAERAGTDSFLGLGGGSSMDTAKGANFLLTNGGRMQDYWGIGLAKREMLPLIVIPTTAGTGSECQSFALISEAESHNKMACGD
;
A
#
# COMPACT_ATOMS: atom_id res chain seq x y z
N MET A 1 55.18 38.32 -2.73
CA MET A 1 54.33 39.03 -3.68
C MET A 1 53.85 38.02 -4.71
N LEU A 2 52.74 37.31 -4.42
CA LEU A 2 52.13 36.33 -5.33
C LEU A 2 50.77 36.86 -5.76
N ARG A 3 50.70 37.37 -7.00
CA ARG A 3 49.42 37.67 -7.67
C ARG A 3 48.87 36.36 -8.28
N VAL A 4 47.96 35.71 -7.61
CA VAL A 4 47.20 34.61 -8.19
C VAL A 4 46.12 35.18 -9.13
N ARG A 5 46.14 34.70 -10.37
CA ARG A 5 45.23 35.12 -11.45
C ARG A 5 43.79 34.68 -11.17
N ARG A 6 42.95 35.62 -10.73
CA ARG A 6 41.50 35.41 -10.54
C ARG A 6 40.71 35.22 -11.85
N ALA A 7 41.32 35.45 -13.00
CA ALA A 7 40.64 35.40 -14.30
C ALA A 7 40.50 33.98 -14.91
N SER A 8 41.27 32.98 -14.43
CA SER A 8 41.25 31.64 -15.00
C SER A 8 40.08 30.78 -14.46
N ILE A 9 39.71 30.95 -13.21
CA ILE A 9 38.66 30.12 -12.56
C ILE A 9 37.25 30.49 -13.03
N GLN A 10 37.02 31.79 -13.31
CA GLN A 10 35.72 32.26 -13.79
C GLN A 10 35.40 31.77 -15.22
N GLY A 11 36.43 31.66 -16.06
CA GLY A 11 36.29 31.16 -17.44
C GLY A 11 36.02 29.63 -17.49
N GLU A 12 36.61 28.86 -16.58
CA GLU A 12 36.38 27.42 -16.50
C GLU A 12 35.01 27.07 -15.90
N ILE A 13 34.52 27.85 -14.92
CA ILE A 13 33.18 27.72 -14.36
C ILE A 13 32.13 28.08 -15.43
N GLN A 14 32.33 29.12 -16.19
CA GLN A 14 31.40 29.54 -17.26
C GLN A 14 31.38 28.50 -18.40
N LYS A 15 32.51 27.85 -18.70
CA LYS A 15 32.61 26.81 -19.71
C LYS A 15 32.00 25.47 -19.22
N ALA A 16 32.10 25.19 -17.93
CA ALA A 16 31.44 24.00 -17.32
C ALA A 16 29.91 24.16 -17.24
N MET A 17 29.40 25.37 -17.07
CA MET A 17 27.96 25.66 -17.04
C MET A 17 27.32 25.73 -18.43
N SER A 18 28.10 25.87 -19.53
CA SER A 18 27.59 25.92 -20.89
C SER A 18 27.55 24.57 -21.60
N THR A 19 28.14 23.53 -20.99
CA THR A 19 28.00 22.17 -21.50
C THR A 19 26.78 21.55 -20.82
N SER A 20 25.63 21.62 -21.49
CA SER A 20 24.42 20.91 -21.09
C SER A 20 24.76 19.42 -20.96
N LEU A 21 24.90 18.93 -19.72
CA LEU A 21 25.09 17.53 -19.38
C LEU A 21 23.78 16.73 -19.47
N LEU A 22 22.75 17.30 -20.07
CA LEU A 22 21.54 16.55 -20.37
C LEU A 22 21.76 15.85 -21.72
N PRO A 23 21.62 14.52 -21.78
CA PRO A 23 21.67 13.80 -23.03
C PRO A 23 20.63 14.37 -24.01
N GLU A 24 20.97 14.48 -25.30
CA GLU A 24 20.09 14.99 -26.36
C GLU A 24 18.71 14.33 -26.42
N HIS A 25 18.52 13.21 -25.68
CA HIS A 25 17.27 12.47 -25.59
C HIS A 25 16.37 12.90 -24.43
N ALA A 26 16.77 13.89 -23.60
CA ALA A 26 15.98 14.35 -22.45
C ALA A 26 14.72 15.15 -22.81
N ASN A 27 14.49 15.45 -24.08
CA ASN A 27 13.33 16.24 -24.53
C ASN A 27 12.21 15.40 -25.18
N ALA A 28 12.35 14.11 -25.28
CA ALA A 28 11.20 13.26 -25.60
C ALA A 28 10.46 12.95 -24.28
N LEU A 29 9.53 13.81 -23.89
CA LEU A 29 8.54 13.44 -22.89
C LEU A 29 7.87 12.16 -23.39
N ALA A 30 8.18 11.03 -22.74
CA ALA A 30 7.48 9.78 -23.03
C ALA A 30 6.00 10.04 -22.79
N THR A 31 5.19 9.83 -23.82
CA THR A 31 3.74 9.90 -23.68
C THR A 31 3.32 8.80 -22.73
N PHE A 32 2.58 9.16 -21.69
CA PHE A 32 1.98 8.21 -20.77
C PHE A 32 0.49 8.56 -20.59
N ASP A 33 -0.30 7.55 -20.37
CA ASP A 33 -1.69 7.66 -19.95
C ASP A 33 -1.79 7.18 -18.51
N HIS A 34 -2.41 8.00 -17.64
CA HIS A 34 -2.57 7.69 -16.23
C HIS A 34 -4.00 7.92 -15.78
N VAL A 35 -4.63 6.86 -15.30
CA VAL A 35 -5.94 6.91 -14.67
C VAL A 35 -5.78 6.62 -13.18
N GLN A 36 -6.13 7.60 -12.34
CA GLN A 36 -6.15 7.38 -10.90
C GLN A 36 -7.36 6.52 -10.54
N ARG A 37 -7.12 5.27 -10.14
CA ARG A 37 -8.15 4.32 -9.74
C ARG A 37 -8.49 4.40 -8.26
N THR A 38 -7.52 4.81 -7.43
CA THR A 38 -7.68 4.89 -5.98
C THR A 38 -8.17 6.28 -5.56
N ARG A 39 -9.30 6.36 -4.86
CA ARG A 39 -9.74 7.59 -4.21
C ARG A 39 -8.80 7.91 -3.06
N LEU A 40 -8.16 9.08 -3.07
CA LEU A 40 -7.27 9.56 -2.01
C LEU A 40 -8.01 10.57 -1.12
N VAL A 41 -8.01 10.32 0.19
CA VAL A 41 -8.54 11.24 1.21
C VAL A 41 -7.39 11.63 2.13
N PHE A 42 -6.82 12.82 1.91
CA PHE A 42 -5.64 13.31 2.62
C PHE A 42 -5.97 14.43 3.60
N GLY A 43 -5.28 14.45 4.75
CA GLY A 43 -5.35 15.52 5.75
C GLY A 43 -5.29 15.00 7.19
N ASN A 44 -5.02 15.90 8.13
CA ASN A 44 -4.96 15.57 9.54
C ASN A 44 -6.31 15.01 10.04
N GLY A 45 -6.25 13.90 10.80
CA GLY A 45 -7.43 13.27 11.40
C GLY A 45 -8.37 12.58 10.43
N ARG A 46 -8.01 12.45 9.13
CA ARG A 46 -8.91 11.84 8.13
C ARG A 46 -9.17 10.34 8.34
N ALA A 47 -8.32 9.64 9.11
CA ALA A 47 -8.59 8.27 9.53
C ALA A 47 -9.93 8.13 10.31
N ALA A 48 -10.35 9.16 11.02
CA ALA A 48 -11.64 9.18 11.72
C ALA A 48 -12.86 9.15 10.77
N ARG A 49 -12.68 9.37 9.46
CA ARG A 49 -13.74 9.26 8.44
C ARG A 49 -13.89 7.86 7.87
N ALA A 50 -13.13 6.88 8.40
CA ALA A 50 -13.17 5.50 7.87
C ALA A 50 -14.62 4.95 7.84
N GLY A 51 -15.41 5.20 8.88
CA GLY A 51 -16.82 4.77 8.94
C GLY A 51 -17.69 5.41 7.86
N GLU A 52 -17.60 6.73 7.71
CA GLU A 52 -18.31 7.49 6.68
C GLU A 52 -17.98 6.95 5.27
N LEU A 53 -16.68 6.80 4.97
CA LEU A 53 -16.22 6.32 3.67
C LEU A 53 -16.63 4.86 3.40
N SER A 54 -16.64 4.03 4.44
CA SER A 54 -17.12 2.65 4.33
C SER A 54 -18.63 2.59 4.07
N ALA A 55 -19.41 3.43 4.73
CA ALA A 55 -20.84 3.53 4.51
C ALA A 55 -21.18 4.05 3.08
N GLU A 56 -20.41 5.03 2.56
CA GLU A 56 -20.53 5.49 1.17
C GLU A 56 -20.34 4.35 0.15
N LEU A 57 -19.48 3.37 0.47
CA LEU A 57 -19.24 2.18 -0.36
C LEU A 57 -20.25 1.06 -0.12
N GLY A 58 -21.21 1.23 0.79
CA GLY A 58 -22.22 0.25 1.12
C GLY A 58 -21.72 -0.98 1.89
N LEU A 59 -20.55 -0.87 2.54
CA LEU A 59 -19.93 -1.97 3.28
C LEU A 59 -20.70 -2.25 4.58
N LYS A 60 -20.66 -3.52 5.03
CA LYS A 60 -21.38 -3.96 6.23
C LYS A 60 -20.47 -4.69 7.23
N ARG A 61 -19.59 -5.54 6.73
CA ARG A 61 -18.73 -6.41 7.55
C ARG A 61 -17.29 -6.33 7.08
N ILE A 62 -16.47 -5.58 7.80
CA ILE A 62 -15.11 -5.24 7.41
C ILE A 62 -14.07 -6.02 8.24
N LEU A 63 -13.08 -6.62 7.56
CA LEU A 63 -11.89 -7.14 8.23
C LEU A 63 -10.83 -6.05 8.31
N LEU A 64 -10.58 -5.55 9.52
CA LEU A 64 -9.49 -4.63 9.81
C LEU A 64 -8.20 -5.43 10.03
N VAL A 65 -7.23 -5.25 9.13
CA VAL A 65 -5.95 -5.97 9.11
C VAL A 65 -4.85 -5.05 9.61
N THR A 66 -4.15 -5.46 10.66
CA THR A 66 -3.17 -4.62 11.35
C THR A 66 -2.11 -5.46 12.06
N ASP A 67 -1.15 -4.80 12.70
CA ASP A 67 -0.12 -5.41 13.53
C ASP A 67 -0.27 -5.04 15.01
N PRO A 68 0.36 -5.81 15.94
CA PRO A 68 0.26 -5.55 17.36
C PRO A 68 0.81 -4.18 17.79
N GLY A 69 1.74 -3.59 17.03
CA GLY A 69 2.30 -2.27 17.31
C GLY A 69 1.25 -1.18 17.12
N ILE A 70 0.49 -1.25 16.05
CA ILE A 70 -0.59 -0.31 15.72
C ILE A 70 -1.76 -0.44 16.73
N VAL A 71 -2.03 -1.66 17.20
CA VAL A 71 -3.00 -1.89 18.29
C VAL A 71 -2.56 -1.17 19.55
N ARG A 72 -1.30 -1.38 20.00
CA ARG A 72 -0.76 -0.73 21.21
C ARG A 72 -0.70 0.80 21.08
N ALA A 73 -0.51 1.33 19.87
CA ALA A 73 -0.51 2.77 19.61
C ALA A 73 -1.91 3.40 19.68
N GLY A 74 -2.98 2.60 19.81
CA GLY A 74 -4.36 3.09 19.93
C GLY A 74 -5.04 3.44 18.59
N HIS A 75 -4.36 3.32 17.46
CA HIS A 75 -4.92 3.68 16.15
C HIS A 75 -6.10 2.79 15.77
N VAL A 76 -6.04 1.51 16.14
CA VAL A 76 -7.14 0.56 15.90
C VAL A 76 -8.42 1.00 16.60
N ALA A 77 -8.33 1.43 17.85
CA ALA A 77 -9.50 1.89 18.61
C ALA A 77 -10.20 3.07 17.91
N THR A 78 -9.43 4.05 17.45
CA THR A 78 -9.97 5.22 16.75
C THR A 78 -10.71 4.84 15.46
N VAL A 79 -10.08 3.99 14.62
CA VAL A 79 -10.68 3.57 13.35
C VAL A 79 -11.89 2.67 13.58
N ARG A 80 -11.78 1.72 14.51
CA ARG A 80 -12.88 0.82 14.91
C ARG A 80 -14.11 1.59 15.40
N THR A 81 -13.92 2.54 16.30
CA THR A 81 -15.02 3.38 16.78
C THR A 81 -15.73 4.11 15.66
N SER A 82 -14.98 4.63 14.66
CA SER A 82 -15.57 5.29 13.50
C SER A 82 -16.39 4.33 12.63
N LEU A 83 -15.90 3.11 12.41
CA LEU A 83 -16.60 2.08 11.63
C LEU A 83 -17.88 1.62 12.34
N GLU A 84 -17.78 1.28 13.64
CA GLU A 84 -18.92 0.84 14.44
C GLU A 84 -20.00 1.93 14.58
N ALA A 85 -19.59 3.20 14.73
CA ALA A 85 -20.53 4.33 14.75
C ALA A 85 -21.28 4.51 13.42
N ALA A 86 -20.71 4.07 12.31
CA ALA A 86 -21.35 4.04 11.00
C ALA A 86 -22.19 2.77 10.75
N GLY A 87 -22.31 1.88 11.75
CA GLY A 87 -23.12 0.67 11.70
C GLY A 87 -22.43 -0.54 11.08
N LEU A 88 -21.11 -0.53 10.91
CA LEU A 88 -20.38 -1.67 10.38
C LEU A 88 -20.03 -2.67 11.48
N GLU A 89 -20.07 -3.95 11.16
CA GLU A 89 -19.47 -5.02 11.95
C GLU A 89 -17.96 -5.06 11.66
N VAL A 90 -17.11 -4.95 12.71
CA VAL A 90 -15.67 -4.89 12.58
C VAL A 90 -15.02 -6.13 13.18
N ILE A 91 -14.38 -6.91 12.35
CA ILE A 91 -13.54 -8.02 12.75
C ILE A 91 -12.07 -7.56 12.66
N VAL A 92 -11.23 -7.90 13.63
CA VAL A 92 -9.84 -7.48 13.67
C VAL A 92 -8.92 -8.67 13.49
N PHE A 93 -8.01 -8.57 12.52
CA PHE A 93 -6.83 -9.43 12.37
C PHE A 93 -5.60 -8.60 12.76
N ASP A 94 -5.06 -8.83 13.95
CA ASP A 94 -3.95 -8.07 14.54
C ASP A 94 -2.62 -8.83 14.57
N GLN A 95 -2.50 -9.89 13.74
CA GLN A 95 -1.36 -10.81 13.72
C GLN A 95 -0.45 -10.61 12.50
N VAL A 96 -0.47 -9.41 11.90
CA VAL A 96 0.46 -9.09 10.82
C VAL A 96 1.88 -9.05 11.36
N ILE A 97 2.79 -9.64 10.60
CA ILE A 97 4.24 -9.62 10.85
C ILE A 97 4.94 -8.72 9.83
N GLU A 98 6.11 -8.22 10.19
CA GLU A 98 6.97 -7.53 9.24
C GLU A 98 7.35 -8.48 8.09
N ASN A 99 7.33 -7.98 6.84
CA ASN A 99 7.50 -8.79 5.64
C ASN A 99 6.57 -10.03 5.64
N PRO A 100 5.27 -9.81 5.44
CA PRO A 100 4.27 -10.85 5.63
C PRO A 100 4.54 -12.05 4.73
N THR A 101 4.37 -13.23 5.31
CA THR A 101 4.53 -14.50 4.61
C THR A 101 3.21 -15.02 4.06
N THR A 102 3.29 -16.00 3.16
CA THR A 102 2.11 -16.75 2.68
C THR A 102 1.26 -17.28 3.80
N ASP A 103 1.86 -17.75 4.90
CA ASP A 103 1.15 -18.25 6.09
C ASP A 103 0.38 -17.14 6.83
N CYS A 104 0.97 -15.95 6.91
CA CYS A 104 0.30 -14.79 7.52
C CYS A 104 -0.94 -14.41 6.71
N VAL A 105 -0.81 -14.35 5.39
CA VAL A 105 -1.91 -14.07 4.45
C VAL A 105 -3.01 -15.13 4.58
N GLU A 106 -2.64 -16.40 4.62
CA GLU A 106 -3.60 -17.50 4.73
C GLU A 106 -4.37 -17.49 6.06
N ARG A 107 -3.73 -17.16 7.18
CA ARG A 107 -4.44 -16.97 8.46
C ARG A 107 -5.44 -15.81 8.37
N CYS A 108 -5.06 -14.69 7.75
CA CYS A 108 -5.93 -13.55 7.53
C CYS A 108 -7.13 -13.94 6.65
N ARG A 109 -6.89 -14.61 5.52
CA ARG A 109 -7.94 -15.12 4.62
C ARG A 109 -8.95 -16.02 5.34
N ARG A 110 -8.45 -16.99 6.13
CA ARG A 110 -9.33 -17.90 6.89
C ARG A 110 -10.22 -17.18 7.89
N LEU A 111 -9.72 -16.11 8.52
CA LEU A 111 -10.54 -15.29 9.40
C LEU A 111 -11.61 -14.54 8.60
N ALA A 112 -11.24 -13.93 7.47
CA ALA A 112 -12.16 -13.24 6.58
C ALA A 112 -13.31 -14.16 6.11
N GLU A 113 -12.95 -15.38 5.68
CA GLU A 113 -13.91 -16.39 5.20
C GLU A 113 -14.89 -16.80 6.30
N ARG A 114 -14.39 -17.15 7.49
CA ARG A 114 -15.25 -17.54 8.64
C ARG A 114 -16.16 -16.40 9.10
N ALA A 115 -15.69 -15.18 9.01
CA ALA A 115 -16.45 -14.00 9.38
C ALA A 115 -17.47 -13.59 8.31
N GLY A 116 -17.38 -14.11 7.09
CA GLY A 116 -18.20 -13.66 5.97
C GLY A 116 -17.98 -12.19 5.62
N THR A 117 -16.73 -11.78 5.62
CA THR A 117 -16.29 -10.41 5.34
C THR A 117 -16.69 -9.98 3.92
N ASP A 118 -17.22 -8.78 3.78
CA ASP A 118 -17.53 -8.16 2.49
C ASP A 118 -16.52 -7.09 2.05
N SER A 119 -15.54 -6.80 2.91
CA SER A 119 -14.55 -5.75 2.65
C SER A 119 -13.33 -5.91 3.56
N PHE A 120 -12.23 -5.24 3.17
CA PHE A 120 -11.00 -5.18 3.94
C PHE A 120 -10.61 -3.73 4.27
N LEU A 121 -9.98 -3.55 5.44
CA LEU A 121 -9.30 -2.31 5.79
C LEU A 121 -7.89 -2.63 6.30
N GLY A 122 -6.86 -2.22 5.55
CA GLY A 122 -5.47 -2.32 5.98
C GLY A 122 -5.06 -1.08 6.77
N LEU A 123 -4.75 -1.23 8.07
CA LEU A 123 -4.29 -0.15 8.94
C LEU A 123 -2.88 -0.45 9.42
N GLY A 124 -1.91 0.36 9.02
CA GLY A 124 -0.51 0.15 9.42
C GLY A 124 0.50 0.50 8.34
N GLY A 125 1.64 -0.14 8.36
CA GLY A 125 2.67 -0.05 7.33
C GLY A 125 2.35 -0.89 6.09
N GLY A 126 3.29 -0.96 5.14
CA GLY A 126 3.17 -1.78 3.92
C GLY A 126 2.77 -3.22 4.23
N SER A 127 3.32 -3.82 5.29
CA SER A 127 3.01 -5.21 5.68
C SER A 127 1.53 -5.43 5.98
N SER A 128 0.87 -4.51 6.70
CA SER A 128 -0.57 -4.60 7.00
C SER A 128 -1.42 -4.45 5.74
N MET A 129 -1.07 -3.49 4.89
CA MET A 129 -1.76 -3.26 3.62
C MET A 129 -1.58 -4.43 2.65
N ASP A 130 -0.36 -4.96 2.53
CA ASP A 130 -0.06 -6.08 1.63
C ASP A 130 -0.69 -7.39 2.11
N THR A 131 -0.77 -7.61 3.45
CA THR A 131 -1.52 -8.75 4.00
C THR A 131 -3.01 -8.66 3.67
N ALA A 132 -3.61 -7.47 3.78
CA ALA A 132 -5.02 -7.25 3.43
C ALA A 132 -5.28 -7.53 1.95
N LYS A 133 -4.40 -7.03 1.05
CA LYS A 133 -4.48 -7.30 -0.39
C LYS A 133 -4.33 -8.78 -0.68
N GLY A 134 -3.29 -9.43 -0.15
CA GLY A 134 -3.05 -10.86 -0.36
C GLY A 134 -4.21 -11.74 0.12
N ALA A 135 -4.75 -11.44 1.31
CA ALA A 135 -5.92 -12.14 1.82
C ALA A 135 -7.17 -11.95 0.93
N ASN A 136 -7.33 -10.74 0.37
CA ASN A 136 -8.40 -10.44 -0.58
C ASN A 136 -8.25 -11.25 -1.89
N PHE A 137 -7.02 -11.34 -2.45
CA PHE A 137 -6.74 -12.22 -3.59
C PHE A 137 -7.22 -13.65 -3.32
N LEU A 138 -6.80 -14.23 -2.20
CA LEU A 138 -7.11 -15.64 -1.88
C LEU A 138 -8.59 -15.83 -1.53
N LEU A 139 -9.23 -14.86 -0.88
CA LEU A 139 -10.65 -14.96 -0.54
C LEU A 139 -11.55 -14.95 -1.78
N THR A 140 -11.24 -14.09 -2.74
CA THR A 140 -12.08 -13.88 -3.92
C THR A 140 -11.76 -14.85 -5.06
N ASN A 141 -10.50 -15.21 -5.23
CA ASN A 141 -10.02 -16.00 -6.36
C ASN A 141 -9.56 -17.41 -5.99
N GLY A 142 -9.33 -17.70 -4.70
CA GLY A 142 -8.85 -19.00 -4.24
C GLY A 142 -7.37 -19.24 -4.52
N GLY A 143 -6.94 -20.51 -4.58
CA GLY A 143 -5.56 -20.88 -4.87
C GLY A 143 -4.55 -20.52 -3.78
N ARG A 144 -3.31 -20.26 -4.16
CA ARG A 144 -2.18 -19.89 -3.29
C ARG A 144 -1.57 -18.58 -3.77
N MET A 145 -0.86 -17.87 -2.91
CA MET A 145 -0.21 -16.60 -3.30
C MET A 145 0.76 -16.76 -4.48
N GLN A 146 1.43 -17.91 -4.58
CA GLN A 146 2.32 -18.23 -5.71
C GLN A 146 1.61 -18.20 -7.06
N ASP A 147 0.32 -18.54 -7.09
CA ASP A 147 -0.49 -18.57 -8.31
C ASP A 147 -0.75 -17.14 -8.86
N TYR A 148 -0.50 -16.11 -8.04
CA TYR A 148 -0.68 -14.68 -8.38
C TYR A 148 0.64 -13.92 -8.51
N TRP A 149 1.78 -14.61 -8.50
CA TRP A 149 3.08 -13.97 -8.71
C TRP A 149 3.20 -13.42 -10.13
N GLY A 150 3.00 -12.13 -10.28
CA GLY A 150 2.92 -11.42 -11.56
C GLY A 150 1.83 -10.35 -11.56
N ILE A 151 1.29 -10.04 -12.72
CA ILE A 151 0.28 -9.00 -12.91
C ILE A 151 -0.92 -9.58 -13.65
N GLY A 152 -2.15 -9.20 -13.23
CA GLY A 152 -3.39 -9.52 -13.93
C GLY A 152 -3.75 -11.02 -13.92
N LEU A 153 -3.37 -11.74 -12.86
CA LEU A 153 -3.65 -13.17 -12.74
C LEU A 153 -4.94 -13.46 -11.96
N ALA A 154 -5.53 -12.46 -11.31
CA ALA A 154 -6.85 -12.58 -10.70
C ALA A 154 -7.93 -12.67 -11.79
N LYS A 155 -8.91 -13.55 -11.59
CA LYS A 155 -10.00 -13.81 -12.55
C LYS A 155 -11.33 -13.20 -12.11
N ARG A 156 -11.44 -12.85 -10.84
CA ARG A 156 -12.62 -12.27 -10.21
C ARG A 156 -12.25 -10.96 -9.57
N GLU A 157 -13.17 -10.02 -9.58
CA GLU A 157 -13.04 -8.78 -8.84
C GLU A 157 -12.79 -9.05 -7.36
N MET A 158 -11.89 -8.27 -6.78
CA MET A 158 -11.63 -8.31 -5.34
C MET A 158 -12.67 -7.50 -4.58
N LEU A 159 -12.82 -7.83 -3.31
CA LEU A 159 -13.67 -7.06 -2.42
C LEU A 159 -13.11 -5.62 -2.26
N PRO A 160 -13.98 -4.66 -1.95
CA PRO A 160 -13.54 -3.30 -1.63
C PRO A 160 -12.45 -3.30 -0.55
N LEU A 161 -11.44 -2.47 -0.75
CA LEU A 161 -10.31 -2.31 0.15
C LEU A 161 -10.09 -0.83 0.48
N ILE A 162 -10.06 -0.53 1.76
CA ILE A 162 -9.61 0.77 2.29
C ILE A 162 -8.23 0.56 2.93
N VAL A 163 -7.30 1.49 2.71
CA VAL A 163 -5.98 1.44 3.35
C VAL A 163 -5.68 2.76 4.07
N ILE A 164 -5.15 2.64 5.29
CA ILE A 164 -4.76 3.77 6.15
C ILE A 164 -3.30 3.58 6.53
N PRO A 165 -2.35 4.18 5.78
CA PRO A 165 -0.94 4.05 6.05
C PRO A 165 -0.53 4.79 7.33
N THR A 166 0.35 4.18 8.12
CA THR A 166 0.99 4.79 9.29
C THR A 166 2.48 5.01 9.09
N THR A 167 3.02 4.60 7.95
CA THR A 167 4.42 4.76 7.55
C THR A 167 4.51 5.47 6.21
N ALA A 168 5.49 6.36 6.07
CA ALA A 168 5.79 7.00 4.78
C ALA A 168 6.79 6.16 3.97
N GLY A 169 6.72 6.23 2.65
CA GLY A 169 7.72 5.71 1.72
C GLY A 169 7.45 4.32 1.14
N THR A 170 6.51 3.55 1.66
CA THR A 170 6.18 2.23 1.09
C THR A 170 5.41 2.33 -0.22
N GLY A 171 4.53 3.33 -0.33
CA GLY A 171 3.66 3.52 -1.49
C GLY A 171 2.58 2.45 -1.64
N SER A 172 2.47 1.49 -0.70
CA SER A 172 1.50 0.39 -0.80
C SER A 172 0.05 0.88 -0.86
N GLU A 173 -0.24 2.06 -0.32
CA GLU A 173 -1.57 2.70 -0.39
C GLU A 173 -1.99 3.13 -1.80
N CYS A 174 -1.02 3.36 -2.68
CA CYS A 174 -1.26 3.86 -4.04
C CYS A 174 -0.95 2.84 -5.15
N GLN A 175 -0.55 1.62 -4.78
CA GLN A 175 -0.21 0.58 -5.75
C GLN A 175 -1.12 -0.64 -5.63
N SER A 176 -1.37 -1.32 -6.75
CA SER A 176 -2.19 -2.54 -6.82
C SER A 176 -1.42 -3.82 -6.51
N PHE A 177 -0.20 -3.73 -5.98
CA PHE A 177 0.61 -4.89 -5.63
C PHE A 177 0.51 -5.27 -4.15
N ALA A 178 0.50 -6.57 -3.89
CA ALA A 178 0.81 -7.17 -2.60
C ALA A 178 2.22 -7.77 -2.65
N LEU A 179 3.10 -7.33 -1.74
CA LEU A 179 4.46 -7.87 -1.61
C LEU A 179 4.48 -8.91 -0.49
N ILE A 180 4.48 -10.18 -0.86
CA ILE A 180 4.37 -11.30 0.09
C ILE A 180 5.60 -12.20 -0.04
N SER A 181 6.19 -12.57 1.09
CA SER A 181 7.31 -13.52 1.12
C SER A 181 6.79 -14.94 1.17
N GLU A 182 7.38 -15.82 0.38
CA GLU A 182 7.12 -17.24 0.48
C GLU A 182 7.70 -17.76 1.81
N ALA A 183 6.91 -18.54 2.56
CA ALA A 183 7.28 -18.93 3.92
C ALA A 183 8.53 -19.82 3.97
N GLU A 184 8.73 -20.68 2.95
CA GLU A 184 9.84 -21.63 2.91
C GLU A 184 11.10 -21.06 2.27
N SER A 185 10.98 -20.44 1.09
CA SER A 185 12.10 -19.95 0.30
C SER A 185 12.53 -18.52 0.64
N HIS A 186 11.69 -17.79 1.39
CA HIS A 186 11.81 -16.35 1.66
C HIS A 186 11.84 -15.45 0.40
N ASN A 187 11.52 -15.99 -0.78
CA ASN A 187 11.40 -15.22 -1.99
C ASN A 187 10.24 -14.21 -1.87
N LYS A 188 10.52 -12.96 -2.23
CA LYS A 188 9.50 -11.91 -2.21
C LYS A 188 8.76 -11.87 -3.53
N MET A 189 7.49 -12.21 -3.47
CA MET A 189 6.58 -12.20 -4.62
C MET A 189 5.88 -10.85 -4.71
N ALA A 190 5.77 -10.31 -5.92
CA ALA A 190 4.92 -9.17 -6.24
C ALA A 190 3.68 -9.69 -6.96
N CYS A 191 2.54 -9.62 -6.30
CA CYS A 191 1.25 -10.07 -6.82
C CYS A 191 0.39 -8.86 -7.11
N GLY A 192 0.14 -8.56 -8.39
CA GLY A 192 -0.54 -7.35 -8.85
C GLY A 192 -1.80 -7.62 -9.68
N ASP A 193 -2.78 -6.71 -9.51
CA ASP A 193 -4.00 -6.71 -10.32
C ASP A 193 -4.59 -5.30 -10.46
#